data_0a6bcbbf28381af4c1d5733a04f63ac1
#
_entry.id   0a6bcbbf28381af4c1d5733a04f63ac1
#
_cell.length_a   1.000
_cell.length_b   1.000
_cell.length_c   1.000
_cell.angle_alpha   90.00
_cell.angle_beta   90.00
_cell.angle_gamma   90.00
#
_symmetry.space_group_name_H-M   'P 1'
#
loop_
_entity.id
_entity.type
_entity.pdbx_description
1 polymer ?
#
loop_
_entity_poly.entity_id
_entity_poly.type
_entity_poly.pdbx_seq_one_letter_code
_entity_poly.pdbx_strand_id
1 'polypeptide(L)'
;CSATPIVDKKAKLIEIAEEDVIAEGLIKKLLVINENFPQTIETDNQTWYLLERALNKQREIKSIFLNKGIDVNPLIVVQLPNNSDALCDSVEEFFAAQGINIENDTLAIWLSGRHENIENISDNDGKQVAVVMKQAVATGWDCPRAQILVKLRENMDETFEIQTIGRIR
;
A
#
# COMPACT_ATOMS: atom_id res chain seq x y z
N CYS A 1 -17.35 16.03 -2.25
CA CYS A 1 -16.09 15.77 -2.99
C CYS A 1 -15.93 14.28 -3.19
N SER A 2 -15.48 13.86 -4.36
CA SER A 2 -15.21 12.45 -4.72
C SER A 2 -13.97 12.40 -5.60
N ALA A 3 -13.13 11.38 -5.45
CA ALA A 3 -11.98 11.14 -6.32
C ALA A 3 -12.42 10.72 -7.74
N THR A 4 -13.63 10.17 -7.87
CA THR A 4 -14.25 9.79 -9.15
C THR A 4 -15.66 10.38 -9.22
N PRO A 5 -15.82 11.70 -9.46
CA PRO A 5 -17.13 12.34 -9.42
C PRO A 5 -17.97 11.96 -10.64
N ILE A 6 -19.22 11.54 -10.38
CA ILE A 6 -20.25 11.56 -11.41
C ILE A 6 -20.79 12.99 -11.46
N VAL A 7 -20.47 13.72 -12.51
CA VAL A 7 -20.81 15.14 -12.61
C VAL A 7 -22.28 15.28 -13.04
N ASP A 8 -23.11 15.84 -12.17
CA ASP A 8 -24.46 16.32 -12.55
C ASP A 8 -24.33 17.51 -13.52
N LYS A 9 -25.18 17.58 -14.54
CA LYS A 9 -25.21 18.69 -15.53
C LYS A 9 -25.39 20.09 -14.90
N LYS A 10 -25.85 20.16 -13.65
CA LYS A 10 -26.04 21.40 -12.88
C LYS A 10 -24.87 21.72 -11.95
N ALA A 11 -23.90 20.81 -11.78
CA ALA A 11 -22.75 21.03 -10.94
C ALA A 11 -21.73 21.95 -11.61
N LYS A 12 -21.15 22.87 -10.84
CA LYS A 12 -19.99 23.65 -11.30
C LYS A 12 -18.74 22.80 -11.16
N LEU A 13 -18.12 22.47 -12.28
CA LEU A 13 -16.83 21.81 -12.28
C LEU A 13 -15.73 22.83 -11.93
N ILE A 14 -14.93 22.53 -10.92
CA ILE A 14 -13.68 23.22 -10.62
C ILE A 14 -12.59 22.19 -10.83
N GLU A 15 -11.74 22.42 -11.80
CA GLU A 15 -10.59 21.59 -12.11
C GLU A 15 -9.34 22.22 -11.48
N ILE A 16 -8.59 21.43 -10.72
CA ILE A 16 -7.34 21.84 -10.10
C ILE A 16 -6.26 21.03 -10.78
N ALA A 17 -5.22 21.70 -11.29
CA ALA A 17 -4.11 21.02 -11.94
C ALA A 17 -3.34 20.14 -10.97
N GLU A 18 -2.88 18.98 -11.44
CA GLU A 18 -2.14 18.02 -10.60
C GLU A 18 -0.85 18.65 -10.04
N GLU A 19 -0.20 19.50 -10.82
CA GLU A 19 1.01 20.22 -10.43
C GLU A 19 0.78 21.10 -9.21
N ASP A 20 -0.38 21.76 -9.12
CA ASP A 20 -0.73 22.60 -7.98
C ASP A 20 -0.95 21.75 -6.73
N VAL A 21 -1.61 20.60 -6.87
CA VAL A 21 -1.85 19.66 -5.76
C VAL A 21 -0.54 19.06 -5.24
N ILE A 22 0.41 18.76 -6.14
CA ILE A 22 1.76 18.30 -5.80
C ILE A 22 2.56 19.40 -5.12
N ALA A 23 2.49 20.65 -5.62
CA ALA A 23 3.20 21.79 -5.06
C ALA A 23 2.78 22.08 -3.62
N GLU A 24 1.49 21.92 -3.31
CA GLU A 24 0.92 22.06 -1.96
C GLU A 24 1.18 20.81 -1.07
N GLY A 25 1.83 19.77 -1.58
CA GLY A 25 2.17 18.56 -0.83
C GLY A 25 0.97 17.66 -0.50
N LEU A 26 -0.14 17.83 -1.18
CA LEU A 26 -1.37 17.06 -0.93
C LEU A 26 -1.32 15.64 -1.52
N ILE A 27 -0.47 15.40 -2.50
CA ILE A 27 -0.19 14.07 -3.07
C ILE A 27 1.31 13.85 -3.25
N LYS A 28 1.72 12.58 -3.34
CA LYS A 28 3.13 12.22 -3.59
C LYS A 28 3.56 12.66 -4.99
N LYS A 29 4.80 13.15 -5.11
CA LYS A 29 5.34 13.71 -6.36
C LYS A 29 5.56 12.67 -7.45
N LEU A 30 5.76 11.40 -7.07
CA LEU A 30 6.16 10.35 -7.99
C LEU A 30 5.49 9.04 -7.62
N LEU A 31 4.93 8.39 -8.61
CA LEU A 31 4.52 6.99 -8.58
C LEU A 31 5.49 6.19 -9.45
N VAL A 32 6.16 5.22 -8.85
CA VAL A 32 7.08 4.32 -9.56
C VAL A 32 6.43 2.93 -9.65
N ILE A 33 6.34 2.41 -10.87
CA ILE A 33 5.73 1.10 -11.12
C ILE A 33 6.83 0.15 -11.60
N ASN A 34 7.01 -0.96 -10.88
CA ASN A 34 7.91 -2.06 -11.24
C ASN A 34 9.35 -1.61 -11.59
N GLU A 35 9.89 -0.64 -10.85
CA GLU A 35 11.26 -0.15 -11.05
C GLU A 35 12.28 -1.29 -10.93
N ASN A 36 13.13 -1.43 -11.95
CA ASN A 36 14.17 -2.47 -12.01
C ASN A 36 13.65 -3.92 -11.90
N PHE A 37 12.40 -4.16 -12.28
CA PHE A 37 11.88 -5.51 -12.37
C PHE A 37 12.37 -6.19 -13.66
N PRO A 38 12.80 -7.46 -13.62
CA PRO A 38 13.08 -8.23 -14.82
C PRO A 38 11.80 -8.45 -15.61
N GLN A 39 11.93 -8.55 -16.92
CA GLN A 39 10.78 -8.84 -17.81
C GLN A 39 10.16 -10.22 -17.52
N THR A 40 10.95 -11.14 -17.01
CA THR A 40 10.52 -12.50 -16.63
C THR A 40 11.03 -12.80 -15.23
N ILE A 41 10.15 -13.23 -14.35
CA ILE A 41 10.50 -13.71 -13.00
C ILE A 41 10.66 -15.23 -13.10
N GLU A 42 11.91 -15.67 -13.12
CA GLU A 42 12.28 -17.10 -13.12
C GLU A 42 12.39 -17.60 -11.67
N THR A 43 11.25 -17.74 -10.99
CA THR A 43 11.20 -18.32 -9.64
C THR A 43 9.89 -19.07 -9.46
N ASP A 44 9.96 -20.18 -8.73
CA ASP A 44 8.80 -21.01 -8.40
C ASP A 44 7.82 -20.28 -7.45
N ASN A 45 8.31 -19.27 -6.71
CA ASN A 45 7.52 -18.47 -5.78
C ASN A 45 7.57 -16.97 -6.13
N GLN A 46 6.78 -16.57 -7.11
CA GLN A 46 6.67 -15.17 -7.53
C GLN A 46 6.16 -14.26 -6.40
N THR A 47 5.27 -14.75 -5.55
CA THR A 47 4.75 -13.99 -4.41
C THR A 47 5.88 -13.61 -3.45
N TRP A 48 6.70 -14.55 -3.06
CA TRP A 48 7.83 -14.29 -2.15
C TRP A 48 8.84 -13.31 -2.76
N TYR A 49 9.12 -13.45 -4.05
CA TYR A 49 9.98 -12.51 -4.77
C TYR A 49 9.45 -11.08 -4.72
N LEU A 50 8.14 -10.88 -4.97
CA LEU A 50 7.50 -9.55 -4.90
C LEU A 50 7.57 -8.97 -3.50
N LEU A 51 7.30 -9.78 -2.48
CA LEU A 51 7.35 -9.37 -1.08
C LEU A 51 8.77 -9.01 -0.63
N GLU A 52 9.77 -9.78 -1.06
CA GLU A 52 11.18 -9.48 -0.79
C GLU A 52 11.60 -8.14 -1.40
N ARG A 53 11.22 -7.88 -2.65
CA ARG A 53 11.47 -6.59 -3.32
C ARG A 53 10.80 -5.44 -2.58
N ALA A 54 9.56 -5.61 -2.15
CA ALA A 54 8.83 -4.62 -1.38
C ALA A 54 9.50 -4.33 -0.03
N LEU A 55 9.95 -5.36 0.67
CA LEU A 55 10.63 -5.23 1.96
C LEU A 55 11.99 -4.52 1.82
N ASN A 56 12.75 -4.83 0.78
CA ASN A 56 14.00 -4.14 0.48
C ASN A 56 13.75 -2.66 0.17
N LYS A 57 12.69 -2.35 -0.60
CA LYS A 57 12.30 -0.96 -0.88
C LYS A 57 11.84 -0.22 0.37
N GLN A 58 11.11 -0.87 1.26
CA GLN A 58 10.70 -0.31 2.55
C GLN A 58 11.92 0.09 3.40
N ARG A 59 12.91 -0.78 3.48
CA ARG A 59 14.16 -0.52 4.22
C ARG A 59 14.95 0.65 3.61
N GLU A 60 15.02 0.72 2.28
CA GLU A 60 15.65 1.81 1.54
C GLU A 60 14.98 3.16 1.86
N ILE A 61 13.64 3.23 1.71
CA ILE A 61 12.88 4.46 1.96
C ILE A 61 13.00 4.88 3.43
N LYS A 62 12.92 3.93 4.37
CA LYS A 62 13.12 4.19 5.80
C LYS A 62 14.49 4.80 6.07
N SER A 63 15.54 4.27 5.46
CA SER A 63 16.89 4.81 5.58
C SER A 63 16.99 6.23 5.04
N ILE A 64 16.32 6.54 3.93
CA ILE A 64 16.28 7.90 3.37
C ILE A 64 15.63 8.88 4.34
N PHE A 65 14.51 8.50 4.97
CA PHE A 65 13.84 9.35 5.96
C PHE A 65 14.73 9.59 7.18
N LEU A 66 15.30 8.52 7.74
CA LEU A 66 16.20 8.62 8.90
C LEU A 66 17.40 9.52 8.62
N ASN A 67 18.01 9.43 7.42
CA ASN A 67 19.13 10.28 7.02
C ASN A 67 18.75 11.78 6.91
N LYS A 68 17.47 12.07 6.75
CA LYS A 68 16.91 13.42 6.74
C LYS A 68 16.42 13.89 8.12
N GLY A 69 16.56 13.07 9.15
CA GLY A 69 16.05 13.35 10.50
C GLY A 69 14.52 13.26 10.60
N ILE A 70 13.87 12.54 9.68
CA ILE A 70 12.42 12.38 9.65
C ILE A 70 12.09 10.98 10.16
N ASP A 71 11.30 10.89 11.24
CA ASP A 71 10.87 9.61 11.80
C ASP A 71 9.57 9.16 11.11
N VAL A 72 9.73 8.41 10.02
CA VAL A 72 8.64 7.77 9.30
C VAL A 72 8.98 6.29 9.08
N ASN A 73 8.09 5.41 9.49
CA ASN A 73 8.18 3.99 9.20
C ASN A 73 7.31 3.67 7.97
N PRO A 74 7.88 3.56 6.74
CA PRO A 74 7.10 3.30 5.54
C PRO A 74 6.33 2.00 5.64
N LEU A 75 5.06 2.00 5.23
CA LEU A 75 4.17 0.86 5.28
C LEU A 75 4.07 0.19 3.90
N ILE A 76 4.22 -1.13 3.89
CA ILE A 76 3.92 -1.98 2.75
C ILE A 76 2.44 -2.35 2.80
N VAL A 77 1.71 -2.09 1.73
CA VAL A 77 0.33 -2.54 1.55
C VAL A 77 0.33 -3.76 0.65
N VAL A 78 -0.08 -4.90 1.17
CA VAL A 78 -0.23 -6.14 0.39
C VAL A 78 -1.71 -6.37 0.10
N GLN A 79 -2.08 -6.22 -1.16
CA GLN A 79 -3.45 -6.38 -1.61
C GLN A 79 -3.67 -7.80 -2.16
N LEU A 80 -4.56 -8.53 -1.50
CA LEU A 80 -4.94 -9.90 -1.86
C LEU A 80 -6.15 -9.95 -2.80
N PRO A 81 -6.26 -10.98 -3.66
CA PRO A 81 -7.49 -11.31 -4.38
C PRO A 81 -8.61 -11.77 -3.42
N ASN A 82 -9.83 -11.85 -3.94
CA ASN A 82 -10.91 -12.52 -3.22
C ASN A 82 -10.62 -14.03 -3.13
N ASN A 83 -11.12 -14.70 -2.08
CA ASN A 83 -10.94 -16.15 -1.86
C ASN A 83 -9.46 -16.60 -1.89
N SER A 84 -8.63 -15.94 -1.09
CA SER A 84 -7.17 -16.10 -1.11
C SER A 84 -6.59 -16.50 0.25
N ASP A 85 -7.23 -17.37 0.99
CA ASP A 85 -6.79 -17.73 2.35
C ASP A 85 -5.39 -18.37 2.32
N ALA A 86 -5.14 -19.33 1.44
CA ALA A 86 -3.81 -19.92 1.27
C ALA A 86 -2.74 -18.91 0.85
N LEU A 87 -3.10 -17.88 0.08
CA LEU A 87 -2.17 -16.81 -0.29
C LEU A 87 -1.91 -15.88 0.90
N CYS A 88 -2.92 -15.64 1.75
CA CYS A 88 -2.75 -14.92 2.99
C CYS A 88 -1.77 -15.63 3.91
N ASP A 89 -1.94 -16.94 4.11
CA ASP A 89 -1.04 -17.76 4.92
C ASP A 89 0.41 -17.70 4.40
N SER A 90 0.61 -17.80 3.07
CA SER A 90 1.93 -17.67 2.44
C SER A 90 2.56 -16.29 2.64
N VAL A 91 1.77 -15.22 2.62
CA VAL A 91 2.23 -13.86 2.89
C VAL A 91 2.63 -13.71 4.36
N GLU A 92 1.82 -14.21 5.29
CA GLU A 92 2.13 -14.21 6.72
C GLU A 92 3.40 -15.01 7.01
N GLU A 93 3.54 -16.20 6.41
CA GLU A 93 4.75 -17.05 6.54
C GLU A 93 6.01 -16.32 6.04
N PHE A 94 5.94 -15.67 4.89
CA PHE A 94 7.05 -14.85 4.38
C PHE A 94 7.47 -13.78 5.38
N PHE A 95 6.52 -12.99 5.88
CA PHE A 95 6.84 -11.92 6.81
C PHE A 95 7.34 -12.46 8.16
N ALA A 96 6.76 -13.56 8.66
CA ALA A 96 7.22 -14.21 9.89
C ALA A 96 8.68 -14.68 9.78
N ALA A 97 9.08 -15.23 8.62
CA ALA A 97 10.47 -15.60 8.35
C ALA A 97 11.44 -14.40 8.37
N GLN A 98 10.92 -13.18 8.18
CA GLN A 98 11.67 -11.92 8.28
C GLN A 98 11.57 -11.25 9.67
N GLY A 99 10.95 -11.93 10.65
CA GLY A 99 10.72 -11.40 12.00
C GLY A 99 9.61 -10.35 12.07
N ILE A 100 8.76 -10.26 11.03
CA ILE A 100 7.63 -9.36 10.93
C ILE A 100 6.37 -10.19 11.14
N ASN A 101 5.70 -10.01 12.28
CA ASN A 101 4.56 -10.85 12.66
C ASN A 101 3.52 -10.06 13.49
N ILE A 102 2.41 -10.70 13.80
CA ILE A 102 1.31 -10.11 14.55
C ILE A 102 1.69 -9.91 16.02
N GLU A 103 2.43 -10.85 16.59
CA GLU A 103 2.76 -10.89 18.02
C GLU A 103 3.65 -9.71 18.45
N ASN A 104 4.48 -9.20 17.54
CA ASN A 104 5.34 -8.04 17.81
C ASN A 104 4.81 -6.71 17.22
N ASP A 105 3.53 -6.68 16.80
CA ASP A 105 2.83 -5.53 16.22
C ASP A 105 3.43 -5.01 14.89
N THR A 106 4.29 -5.78 14.21
CA THR A 106 4.93 -5.33 12.97
C THR A 106 4.19 -5.74 11.70
N LEU A 107 3.27 -6.71 11.80
CA LEU A 107 2.35 -7.11 10.75
C LEU A 107 0.92 -6.76 11.16
N ALA A 108 0.20 -6.08 10.27
CA ALA A 108 -1.23 -5.83 10.42
C ALA A 108 -2.03 -6.68 9.43
N ILE A 109 -3.20 -7.14 9.86
CA ILE A 109 -4.17 -7.85 9.03
C ILE A 109 -5.46 -7.05 9.01
N TRP A 110 -5.94 -6.72 7.82
CA TRP A 110 -7.19 -6.00 7.63
C TRP A 110 -8.06 -6.70 6.59
N LEU A 111 -8.69 -7.78 7.02
CA LEU A 111 -9.55 -8.62 6.19
C LEU A 111 -10.98 -8.62 6.74
N SER A 112 -11.95 -9.03 5.93
CA SER A 112 -13.32 -9.22 6.41
C SER A 112 -13.35 -10.27 7.51
N GLY A 113 -13.69 -9.85 8.72
CA GLY A 113 -13.76 -10.73 9.90
C GLY A 113 -12.44 -10.99 10.63
N ARG A 114 -11.31 -10.41 10.18
CA ARG A 114 -10.03 -10.49 10.89
C ARG A 114 -9.29 -9.15 10.84
N HIS A 115 -9.20 -8.49 11.99
CA HIS A 115 -8.53 -7.21 12.16
C HIS A 115 -7.49 -7.34 13.27
N GLU A 116 -6.20 -7.24 12.90
CA GLU A 116 -5.07 -7.38 13.81
C GLU A 116 -4.13 -6.19 13.62
N ASN A 117 -3.74 -5.53 14.70
CA ASN A 117 -2.76 -4.45 14.73
C ASN A 117 -3.07 -3.28 13.77
N ILE A 118 -4.36 -2.98 13.55
CA ILE A 118 -4.78 -1.89 12.65
C ILE A 118 -4.85 -0.53 13.35
N GLU A 119 -4.77 -0.49 14.67
CA GLU A 119 -4.77 0.74 15.45
C GLU A 119 -3.52 1.56 15.13
N ASN A 120 -3.69 2.87 14.98
CA ASN A 120 -2.60 3.82 14.70
C ASN A 120 -1.78 3.48 13.45
N ILE A 121 -2.33 2.67 12.55
CA ILE A 121 -1.63 2.23 11.34
C ILE A 121 -1.27 3.40 10.41
N SER A 122 -1.98 4.53 10.50
CA SER A 122 -1.72 5.74 9.71
C SER A 122 -0.69 6.67 10.35
N ASP A 123 -0.30 6.46 11.61
CA ASP A 123 0.68 7.28 12.28
C ASP A 123 2.08 7.07 11.67
N ASN A 124 2.83 8.15 11.48
CA ASN A 124 4.12 8.11 10.78
C ASN A 124 5.13 7.14 11.40
N ASP A 125 5.14 7.03 12.73
CA ASP A 125 6.00 6.18 13.54
C ASP A 125 5.37 4.82 13.90
N GLY A 126 4.20 4.50 13.32
CA GLY A 126 3.52 3.23 13.55
C GLY A 126 4.44 2.03 13.39
N LYS A 127 4.36 1.05 14.31
CA LYS A 127 5.24 -0.12 14.34
C LYS A 127 5.09 -1.03 13.12
N GLN A 128 3.89 -1.08 12.53
CA GLN A 128 3.58 -1.95 11.41
C GLN A 128 4.50 -1.65 10.22
N VAL A 129 5.13 -2.68 9.71
CA VAL A 129 5.96 -2.68 8.50
C VAL A 129 5.11 -3.03 7.27
N ALA A 130 4.13 -3.91 7.46
CA ALA A 130 3.22 -4.33 6.41
C ALA A 130 1.79 -4.45 6.91
N VAL A 131 0.84 -4.26 5.99
CA VAL A 131 -0.58 -4.57 6.17
C VAL A 131 -1.07 -5.44 5.03
N VAL A 132 -1.75 -6.52 5.38
CA VAL A 132 -2.41 -7.42 4.42
C VAL A 132 -3.88 -7.06 4.37
N MET A 133 -4.39 -6.77 3.17
CA MET A 133 -5.79 -6.35 3.00
C MET A 133 -6.42 -6.87 1.73
N LYS A 134 -7.76 -6.90 1.71
CA LYS A 134 -8.59 -7.10 0.52
C LYS A 134 -9.26 -5.76 0.12
N GLN A 135 -10.28 -5.82 -0.70
CA GLN A 135 -10.96 -4.66 -1.29
C GLN A 135 -11.54 -3.64 -0.29
N ALA A 136 -11.90 -4.09 0.91
CA ALA A 136 -12.73 -3.30 1.85
C ALA A 136 -12.08 -2.00 2.36
N VAL A 137 -10.75 -1.87 2.29
CA VAL A 137 -10.01 -0.71 2.81
C VAL A 137 -9.91 0.44 1.79
N ALA A 138 -10.34 0.21 0.54
CA ALA A 138 -10.19 1.21 -0.54
C ALA A 138 -11.01 2.49 -0.33
N THR A 139 -12.04 2.48 0.52
CA THR A 139 -12.90 3.64 0.74
C THR A 139 -12.64 4.31 2.08
N GLY A 140 -12.12 5.53 2.07
CA GLY A 140 -11.99 6.37 3.27
C GLY A 140 -10.70 6.25 4.06
N TRP A 141 -9.80 5.31 3.75
CA TRP A 141 -8.52 5.20 4.42
C TRP A 141 -7.50 6.17 3.86
N ASP A 142 -6.88 6.94 4.73
CA ASP A 142 -5.78 7.85 4.43
C ASP A 142 -4.57 7.47 5.28
N CYS A 143 -3.45 7.14 4.62
CA CYS A 143 -2.23 6.70 5.27
C CYS A 143 -1.00 7.22 4.51
N PRO A 144 -0.49 8.40 4.85
CA PRO A 144 0.64 9.02 4.15
C PRO A 144 1.92 8.17 4.14
N ARG A 145 2.11 7.32 5.15
CA ARG A 145 3.26 6.41 5.22
C ARG A 145 3.09 5.12 4.40
N ALA A 146 1.91 4.86 3.84
CA ALA A 146 1.71 3.77 2.88
C ALA A 146 2.36 4.15 1.54
N GLN A 147 3.59 3.70 1.33
CA GLN A 147 4.41 4.12 0.19
C GLN A 147 4.73 3.00 -0.78
N ILE A 148 4.40 1.75 -0.43
CA ILE A 148 4.67 0.58 -1.24
C ILE A 148 3.38 -0.23 -1.35
N LEU A 149 2.98 -0.54 -2.59
CA LEU A 149 1.85 -1.42 -2.88
C LEU A 149 2.34 -2.68 -3.57
N VAL A 150 2.06 -3.83 -2.98
CA VAL A 150 2.18 -5.14 -3.61
C VAL A 150 0.78 -5.61 -3.97
N LYS A 151 0.46 -5.58 -5.24
CA LYS A 151 -0.83 -5.99 -5.75
C LYS A 151 -0.76 -7.45 -6.19
N LEU A 152 -1.30 -8.33 -5.38
CA LEU A 152 -1.42 -9.77 -5.69
C LEU A 152 -2.79 -10.11 -6.29
N ARG A 153 -3.66 -9.11 -6.46
CA ARG A 153 -5.00 -9.25 -7.00
C ARG A 153 -4.99 -9.15 -8.52
N GLU A 154 -5.66 -10.09 -9.16
CA GLU A 154 -5.93 -10.08 -10.59
C GLU A 154 -7.30 -9.45 -10.89
N ASN A 155 -7.46 -8.90 -12.09
CA ASN A 155 -8.73 -8.42 -12.66
C ASN A 155 -9.49 -7.44 -11.75
N MET A 156 -8.83 -6.37 -11.33
CA MET A 156 -9.50 -5.23 -10.67
C MET A 156 -10.20 -4.36 -11.71
N ASP A 157 -11.36 -3.79 -11.36
CA ASP A 157 -11.94 -2.75 -12.18
C ASP A 157 -11.09 -1.45 -12.11
N GLU A 158 -11.12 -0.67 -13.18
CA GLU A 158 -10.29 0.54 -13.32
C GLU A 158 -10.56 1.57 -12.21
N THR A 159 -11.82 1.74 -11.85
CA THR A 159 -12.21 2.69 -10.80
C THR A 159 -11.60 2.34 -9.45
N PHE A 160 -11.60 1.04 -9.11
CA PHE A 160 -11.01 0.59 -7.86
C PHE A 160 -9.48 0.73 -7.88
N GLU A 161 -8.83 0.45 -9.00
CA GLU A 161 -7.38 0.65 -9.16
C GLU A 161 -6.98 2.11 -8.94
N ILE A 162 -7.69 3.05 -9.56
CA ILE A 162 -7.45 4.49 -9.40
C ILE A 162 -7.59 4.92 -7.95
N GLN A 163 -8.63 4.45 -7.25
CA GLN A 163 -8.84 4.77 -5.84
C GLN A 163 -7.75 4.20 -4.95
N THR A 164 -7.32 2.97 -5.19
CA THR A 164 -6.24 2.33 -4.41
C THR A 164 -4.91 3.04 -4.62
N ILE A 165 -4.54 3.34 -5.86
CA ILE A 165 -3.32 4.09 -6.19
C ILE A 165 -3.38 5.49 -5.59
N GLY A 166 -4.52 6.17 -5.68
CA GLY A 166 -4.71 7.49 -5.08
C GLY A 166 -4.51 7.54 -3.58
N ARG A 167 -4.75 6.43 -2.85
CA ARG A 167 -4.56 6.34 -1.40
C ARG A 167 -3.10 6.25 -0.97
N ILE A 168 -2.25 5.69 -1.81
CA ILE A 168 -0.80 5.55 -1.55
C ILE A 168 0.03 6.61 -2.29
N ARG A 169 -0.59 7.38 -3.16
CA ARG A 169 0.02 8.46 -3.93
C ARG A 169 0.06 9.76 -3.12
#